data_d8eec4905452afcd5e2f978475d13b18
#
_entry.id   d8eec4905452afcd5e2f978475d13b18
#
_cell.length_a   1.000
_cell.length_b   1.000
_cell.length_c   1.000
_cell.angle_alpha   90.00
_cell.angle_beta   90.00
_cell.angle_gamma   90.00
#
_symmetry.space_group_name_H-M   'P 1'
#
loop_
_entity.id
_entity.type
_entity.pdbx_description
1 polymer ?
#
loop_
_entity_poly.entity_id
_entity_poly.type
_entity_poly.pdbx_seq_one_letter_code
_entity_poly.pdbx_strand_id
1 'polypeptide(L)'
;MNMLDTLKGSYFSQILPEGWDIAKILECVSNDPETACDRQDFWHEGFTPVKCTNLEEFGAYMGFEIAMQIKQTKEEGRKLILILPVGPMGMYKWAVYFLKQLNIDCKHVYGFNMDEWADADGNTLPGSDPAAFQNAMTEAFYGPLGELTVPVDQRNFATKENLPTYPEKIAALKAEDRKSVV
;
A
#
# COMPACT_ATOMS: atom_id res chain seq x y z
N MET A 1 -8.21 -25.78 -15.80
CA MET A 1 -8.88 -24.80 -16.70
C MET A 1 -7.79 -23.91 -17.25
N ASN A 2 -7.65 -23.83 -18.59
CA ASN A 2 -6.58 -23.01 -19.16
C ASN A 2 -7.01 -21.52 -19.07
N MET A 3 -6.21 -20.68 -18.45
CA MET A 3 -6.50 -19.25 -18.27
C MET A 3 -6.65 -18.52 -19.62
N LEU A 4 -5.92 -18.96 -20.67
CA LEU A 4 -6.06 -18.43 -22.04
C LEU A 4 -7.47 -18.63 -22.60
N ASP A 5 -8.10 -19.77 -22.31
CA ASP A 5 -9.45 -20.03 -22.82
C ASP A 5 -10.50 -19.16 -22.14
N THR A 6 -10.24 -18.74 -20.89
CA THR A 6 -11.10 -17.80 -20.16
C THR A 6 -10.87 -16.34 -20.55
N LEU A 7 -9.65 -16.01 -21.02
CA LEU A 7 -9.31 -14.66 -21.48
C LEU A 7 -9.77 -14.41 -22.93
N LYS A 8 -9.77 -15.45 -23.79
CA LYS A 8 -10.22 -15.31 -25.19
C LYS A 8 -11.65 -14.76 -25.26
N GLY A 9 -11.80 -13.62 -25.93
CA GLY A 9 -13.10 -12.95 -26.08
C GLY A 9 -13.63 -12.21 -24.85
N SER A 10 -12.88 -12.22 -23.75
CA SER A 10 -13.21 -11.40 -22.58
C SER A 10 -12.77 -9.94 -22.78
N TYR A 11 -13.34 -9.04 -21.97
CA TYR A 11 -12.90 -7.63 -21.94
C TYR A 11 -11.39 -7.50 -21.64
N PHE A 12 -10.85 -8.34 -20.78
CA PHE A 12 -9.43 -8.33 -20.44
C PHE A 12 -8.50 -8.62 -21.61
N SER A 13 -8.92 -9.40 -22.60
CA SER A 13 -8.10 -9.65 -23.80
C SER A 13 -7.88 -8.40 -24.65
N GLN A 14 -8.69 -7.35 -24.46
CA GLN A 14 -8.63 -6.10 -25.20
C GLN A 14 -7.75 -5.04 -24.50
N ILE A 15 -7.50 -5.21 -23.21
CA ILE A 15 -6.73 -4.26 -22.39
C ILE A 15 -5.34 -4.75 -22.01
N LEU A 16 -4.95 -5.96 -22.44
CA LEU A 16 -3.59 -6.45 -22.24
C LEU A 16 -2.61 -5.59 -23.06
N PRO A 17 -1.52 -5.10 -22.46
CA PRO A 17 -0.55 -4.31 -23.17
C PRO A 17 0.02 -5.06 -24.39
N GLU A 18 0.20 -4.32 -25.48
CA GLU A 18 0.83 -4.86 -26.68
C GLU A 18 2.25 -5.38 -26.34
N GLY A 19 2.57 -6.58 -26.80
CA GLY A 19 3.86 -7.21 -26.54
C GLY A 19 3.90 -8.11 -25.29
N TRP A 20 2.83 -8.24 -24.54
CA TRP A 20 2.76 -9.24 -23.48
C TRP A 20 2.69 -10.66 -24.05
N ASP A 21 3.65 -11.50 -23.65
CA ASP A 21 3.67 -12.94 -24.00
C ASP A 21 2.74 -13.70 -23.04
N ILE A 22 1.47 -13.82 -23.46
CA ILE A 22 0.44 -14.50 -22.65
C ILE A 22 0.78 -15.99 -22.45
N ALA A 23 1.45 -16.64 -23.40
CA ALA A 23 1.85 -18.04 -23.26
C ALA A 23 2.90 -18.19 -22.14
N LYS A 24 3.83 -17.26 -22.07
CA LYS A 24 4.87 -17.23 -21.03
C LYS A 24 4.29 -16.89 -19.65
N ILE A 25 3.33 -15.98 -19.59
CA ILE A 25 2.60 -15.67 -18.34
C ILE A 25 1.86 -16.92 -17.84
N LEU A 26 1.18 -17.64 -18.74
CA LEU A 26 0.49 -18.88 -18.39
C LEU A 26 1.42 -19.98 -17.90
N GLU A 27 2.58 -20.13 -18.52
CA GLU A 27 3.60 -21.05 -18.04
C GLU A 27 4.00 -20.72 -16.60
N CYS A 28 4.27 -19.45 -16.31
CA CYS A 28 4.60 -19.00 -14.96
C CYS A 28 3.48 -19.25 -13.93
N VAL A 29 2.22 -18.94 -14.27
CA VAL A 29 1.07 -19.12 -13.33
C VAL A 29 0.58 -20.56 -13.26
N SER A 30 1.06 -21.46 -14.12
CA SER A 30 0.75 -22.89 -14.06
C SER A 30 1.66 -23.64 -13.07
N ASN A 31 2.71 -22.99 -12.58
CA ASN A 31 3.54 -23.56 -11.53
C ASN A 31 2.75 -23.70 -10.23
N ASP A 32 3.13 -24.67 -9.42
CA ASP A 32 2.55 -24.84 -8.10
C ASP A 32 2.75 -23.55 -7.28
N PRO A 33 1.69 -22.91 -6.77
CA PRO A 33 1.82 -21.72 -5.93
C PRO A 33 2.78 -21.90 -4.75
N GLU A 34 2.91 -23.13 -4.24
CA GLU A 34 3.86 -23.45 -3.18
C GLU A 34 5.32 -23.15 -3.55
N THR A 35 5.66 -23.26 -4.85
CA THR A 35 7.01 -22.98 -5.35
C THR A 35 7.28 -21.50 -5.58
N ALA A 36 6.27 -20.63 -5.49
CA ALA A 36 6.43 -19.20 -5.71
C ALA A 36 7.38 -18.53 -4.70
N CYS A 37 7.54 -19.14 -3.52
CA CYS A 37 8.45 -18.67 -2.47
C CYS A 37 9.84 -19.36 -2.52
N ASP A 38 10.06 -20.28 -3.47
CA ASP A 38 11.36 -20.91 -3.63
C ASP A 38 12.35 -19.91 -4.23
N ARG A 39 13.53 -19.82 -3.60
CA ARG A 39 14.53 -18.84 -4.03
C ARG A 39 14.95 -19.05 -5.47
N GLN A 40 14.88 -17.98 -6.26
CA GLN A 40 15.35 -17.97 -7.64
C GLN A 40 16.75 -17.36 -7.72
N ASP A 41 17.55 -17.79 -8.68
CA ASP A 41 18.95 -17.34 -8.85
C ASP A 41 19.08 -15.82 -9.09
N PHE A 42 18.05 -15.20 -9.69
CA PHE A 42 18.03 -13.76 -9.98
C PHE A 42 17.57 -12.88 -8.81
N TRP A 43 17.16 -13.48 -7.68
CA TRP A 43 16.74 -12.69 -6.52
C TRP A 43 17.95 -12.06 -5.82
N HIS A 44 17.78 -10.81 -5.41
CA HIS A 44 18.78 -10.15 -4.57
C HIS A 44 19.05 -10.99 -3.32
N GLU A 45 20.32 -11.08 -2.89
CA GLU A 45 20.73 -11.92 -1.75
C GLU A 45 19.99 -11.63 -0.44
N GLY A 46 19.67 -10.35 -0.22
CA GLY A 46 18.91 -9.88 0.94
C GLY A 46 17.38 -10.01 0.80
N PHE A 47 16.86 -10.53 -0.33
CA PHE A 47 15.42 -10.72 -0.49
C PHE A 47 14.99 -12.07 0.12
N THR A 48 14.06 -12.01 1.06
CA THR A 48 13.46 -13.19 1.69
C THR A 48 11.94 -13.08 1.61
N PRO A 49 11.24 -13.96 0.88
CA PRO A 49 9.79 -13.96 0.85
C PRO A 49 9.23 -14.43 2.20
N VAL A 50 8.12 -13.84 2.62
CA VAL A 50 7.35 -14.30 3.77
C VAL A 50 6.12 -15.04 3.24
N LYS A 51 5.99 -16.31 3.60
CA LYS A 51 4.88 -17.16 3.19
C LYS A 51 3.79 -17.08 4.24
N CYS A 52 2.61 -16.68 3.83
CA CYS A 52 1.40 -16.65 4.65
C CYS A 52 0.43 -17.71 4.16
N THR A 53 -0.26 -18.38 5.08
CA THR A 53 -1.18 -19.49 4.75
C THR A 53 -2.56 -19.00 4.32
N ASN A 54 -2.91 -17.77 4.68
CA ASN A 54 -4.19 -17.16 4.34
C ASN A 54 -4.12 -15.62 4.42
N LEU A 55 -5.19 -14.94 3.96
CA LEU A 55 -5.28 -13.48 3.94
C LEU A 55 -5.30 -12.85 5.34
N GLU A 56 -5.81 -13.53 6.35
CA GLU A 56 -5.84 -13.00 7.72
C GLU A 56 -4.43 -12.99 8.33
N GLU A 57 -3.67 -14.06 8.14
CA GLU A 57 -2.25 -14.11 8.54
C GLU A 57 -1.43 -13.04 7.81
N PHE A 58 -1.63 -12.90 6.49
CA PHE A 58 -0.99 -11.84 5.71
C PHE A 58 -1.35 -10.45 6.24
N GLY A 59 -2.64 -10.20 6.51
CA GLY A 59 -3.10 -8.93 7.07
C GLY A 59 -2.49 -8.64 8.44
N ALA A 60 -2.42 -9.64 9.32
CA ALA A 60 -1.83 -9.51 10.65
C ALA A 60 -0.32 -9.21 10.57
N TYR A 61 0.40 -9.93 9.72
CA TYR A 61 1.83 -9.71 9.50
C TYR A 61 2.11 -8.30 8.97
N MET A 62 1.43 -7.89 7.89
CA MET A 62 1.60 -6.56 7.30
C MET A 62 1.20 -5.45 8.27
N GLY A 63 0.12 -5.63 9.03
CA GLY A 63 -0.32 -4.66 10.03
C GLY A 63 0.67 -4.52 11.19
N PHE A 64 1.29 -5.62 11.61
CA PHE A 64 2.36 -5.61 12.61
C PHE A 64 3.59 -4.86 12.10
N GLU A 65 4.04 -5.13 10.87
CA GLU A 65 5.16 -4.44 10.25
C GLU A 65 4.92 -2.92 10.16
N ILE A 66 3.73 -2.49 9.72
CA ILE A 66 3.35 -1.07 9.69
C ILE A 66 3.47 -0.46 11.09
N ALA A 67 2.90 -1.12 12.12
CA ALA A 67 2.91 -0.62 13.48
C ALA A 67 4.34 -0.55 14.05
N MET A 68 5.18 -1.54 13.75
CA MET A 68 6.58 -1.56 14.23
C MET A 68 7.44 -0.51 13.53
N GLN A 69 7.24 -0.24 12.23
CA GLN A 69 7.91 0.85 11.54
C GLN A 69 7.54 2.22 12.12
N ILE A 70 6.24 2.42 12.43
CA ILE A 70 5.78 3.64 13.10
C ILE A 70 6.41 3.77 14.49
N LYS A 71 6.46 2.69 15.27
CA LYS A 71 7.09 2.68 16.59
C LYS A 71 8.57 3.01 16.51
N GLN A 72 9.29 2.31 15.65
CA GLN A 72 10.74 2.48 15.52
C GLN A 72 11.11 3.90 15.11
N THR A 73 10.48 4.45 14.06
CA THR A 73 10.79 5.81 13.60
C THR A 73 10.42 6.87 14.64
N LYS A 74 9.38 6.64 15.44
CA LYS A 74 9.04 7.48 16.59
C LYS A 74 10.15 7.47 17.65
N GLU A 75 10.67 6.31 18.01
CA GLU A 75 11.75 6.15 18.99
C GLU A 75 13.07 6.76 18.49
N GLU A 76 13.30 6.72 17.19
CA GLU A 76 14.45 7.35 16.53
C GLU A 76 14.28 8.88 16.36
N GLY A 77 13.12 9.46 16.69
CA GLY A 77 12.81 10.88 16.51
C GLY A 77 12.73 11.30 15.03
N ARG A 78 12.42 10.38 14.13
CA ARG A 78 12.40 10.58 12.68
C ARG A 78 10.98 10.70 12.14
N LYS A 79 10.86 11.34 10.98
CA LYS A 79 9.64 11.34 10.18
C LYS A 79 9.49 10.03 9.43
N LEU A 80 8.27 9.52 9.35
CA LEU A 80 7.95 8.34 8.54
C LEU A 80 7.04 8.71 7.38
N ILE A 81 7.46 8.37 6.17
CA ILE A 81 6.65 8.50 4.96
C ILE A 81 6.11 7.13 4.60
N LEU A 82 4.79 7.00 4.58
CA LEU A 82 4.10 5.78 4.16
C LEU A 82 3.36 6.02 2.84
N ILE A 83 3.61 5.17 1.85
CA ILE A 83 2.77 5.07 0.65
C ILE A 83 1.75 3.97 0.91
N LEU A 84 0.48 4.35 0.94
CA LEU A 84 -0.61 3.52 1.45
C LEU A 84 -1.55 3.11 0.30
N PRO A 85 -1.58 1.82 -0.08
CA PRO A 85 -2.49 1.30 -1.10
C PRO A 85 -3.89 1.07 -0.55
N VAL A 86 -4.89 1.15 -1.40
CA VAL A 86 -6.24 0.65 -1.13
C VAL A 86 -6.45 -0.65 -1.90
N GLY A 87 -6.51 -1.75 -1.19
CA GLY A 87 -6.60 -3.10 -1.74
C GLY A 87 -6.51 -4.11 -0.61
N PRO A 88 -5.34 -4.36 -0.02
CA PRO A 88 -5.20 -5.28 1.10
C PRO A 88 -5.68 -4.65 2.42
N MET A 89 -6.97 -4.27 2.47
CA MET A 89 -7.54 -3.51 3.60
C MET A 89 -7.44 -4.22 4.95
N GLY A 90 -7.32 -5.54 4.96
CA GLY A 90 -7.15 -6.34 6.19
C GLY A 90 -5.93 -5.94 7.02
N MET A 91 -4.87 -5.45 6.40
CA MET A 91 -3.66 -5.00 7.10
C MET A 91 -3.90 -3.77 7.98
N TYR A 92 -4.78 -2.85 7.58
CA TYR A 92 -5.08 -1.64 8.36
C TYR A 92 -5.82 -1.94 9.65
N LYS A 93 -6.75 -2.91 9.63
CA LYS A 93 -7.39 -3.42 10.85
C LYS A 93 -6.36 -3.85 11.89
N TRP A 94 -5.36 -4.59 11.45
CA TRP A 94 -4.30 -5.09 12.34
C TRP A 94 -3.31 -3.98 12.74
N ALA A 95 -2.94 -3.09 11.83
CA ALA A 95 -2.11 -1.93 12.16
C ALA A 95 -2.77 -1.06 13.25
N VAL A 96 -4.05 -0.77 13.10
CA VAL A 96 -4.85 -0.05 14.11
C VAL A 96 -4.87 -0.80 15.44
N TYR A 97 -5.09 -2.12 15.40
CA TYR A 97 -5.08 -2.94 16.61
C TYR A 97 -3.75 -2.81 17.36
N PHE A 98 -2.62 -3.04 16.69
CA PHE A 98 -1.31 -2.97 17.34
C PHE A 98 -0.94 -1.57 17.83
N LEU A 99 -1.20 -0.54 17.04
CA LEU A 99 -0.95 0.85 17.45
C LEU A 99 -1.74 1.23 18.71
N LYS A 100 -3.00 0.81 18.79
CA LYS A 100 -3.84 1.06 19.99
C LYS A 100 -3.38 0.24 21.18
N GLN A 101 -3.07 -1.05 21.01
CA GLN A 101 -2.60 -1.91 22.11
C GLN A 101 -1.27 -1.41 22.70
N LEU A 102 -0.39 -0.89 21.85
CA LEU A 102 0.92 -0.39 22.25
C LEU A 102 0.93 1.10 22.58
N ASN A 103 -0.21 1.78 22.46
CA ASN A 103 -0.38 3.23 22.67
C ASN A 103 0.62 4.07 21.87
N ILE A 104 0.77 3.76 20.58
CA ILE A 104 1.68 4.43 19.66
C ILE A 104 0.91 5.46 18.85
N ASP A 105 1.21 6.76 18.97
CA ASP A 105 0.65 7.78 18.11
C ASP A 105 1.41 7.91 16.78
N CYS A 106 0.71 8.42 15.76
CA CYS A 106 1.21 8.59 14.40
C CYS A 106 1.51 10.06 14.07
N LYS A 107 1.85 10.91 15.04
CA LYS A 107 2.04 12.36 14.82
C LYS A 107 3.23 12.69 13.94
N HIS A 108 4.20 11.80 13.80
CA HIS A 108 5.39 11.93 12.95
C HIS A 108 5.23 11.25 11.59
N VAL A 109 4.05 10.65 11.32
CA VAL A 109 3.76 9.89 10.10
C VAL A 109 3.13 10.79 9.04
N TYR A 110 3.62 10.68 7.82
CA TYR A 110 3.09 11.33 6.62
C TYR A 110 2.54 10.26 5.69
N GLY A 111 1.21 10.20 5.56
CA GLY A 111 0.54 9.24 4.68
C GLY A 111 0.36 9.79 3.26
N PHE A 112 0.73 9.00 2.27
CA PHE A 112 0.50 9.27 0.85
C PHE A 112 -0.32 8.13 0.28
N ASN A 113 -1.58 8.38 -0.05
CA ASN A 113 -2.40 7.38 -0.73
C ASN A 113 -1.89 7.17 -2.15
N MET A 114 -1.81 5.90 -2.58
CA MET A 114 -1.17 5.52 -3.84
C MET A 114 -1.96 6.00 -5.05
N ASP A 115 -3.28 5.89 -5.00
CA ASP A 115 -4.19 6.10 -6.12
C ASP A 115 -5.58 6.56 -5.66
N GLU A 116 -6.42 6.95 -6.62
CA GLU A 116 -7.84 7.25 -6.45
C GLU A 116 -8.58 6.99 -7.77
N TRP A 117 -9.87 6.70 -7.70
CA TRP A 117 -10.72 6.61 -8.87
C TRP A 117 -10.89 7.95 -9.55
N ALA A 118 -10.73 7.98 -10.88
CA ALA A 118 -10.91 9.18 -11.68
C ALA A 118 -11.75 8.91 -12.93
N ASP A 119 -12.41 9.95 -13.42
CA ASP A 119 -13.09 9.94 -14.71
C ASP A 119 -12.08 10.09 -15.88
N ALA A 120 -12.58 10.13 -17.11
CA ALA A 120 -11.75 10.27 -18.31
C ALA A 120 -10.99 11.62 -18.38
N ASP A 121 -11.45 12.64 -17.67
CA ASP A 121 -10.82 13.96 -17.57
C ASP A 121 -9.86 14.04 -16.36
N GLY A 122 -9.69 12.94 -15.64
CA GLY A 122 -8.83 12.85 -14.46
C GLY A 122 -9.43 13.49 -13.21
N ASN A 123 -10.72 13.82 -13.17
CA ASN A 123 -11.36 14.29 -11.96
C ASN A 123 -11.57 13.12 -11.00
N THR A 124 -11.01 13.23 -9.81
CA THR A 124 -11.08 12.18 -8.79
C THR A 124 -12.40 12.20 -8.03
N LEU A 125 -12.79 11.04 -7.50
CA LEU A 125 -13.96 10.95 -6.63
C LEU A 125 -13.77 11.84 -5.39
N PRO A 126 -14.84 12.54 -4.95
CA PRO A 126 -14.77 13.31 -3.71
C PRO A 126 -14.60 12.36 -2.51
N GLY A 127 -13.85 12.76 -1.52
CA GLY A 127 -13.57 11.94 -0.33
C GLY A 127 -14.80 11.57 0.51
N SER A 128 -15.95 12.20 0.25
CA SER A 128 -17.25 11.82 0.84
C SER A 128 -17.97 10.71 0.10
N ASP A 129 -17.50 10.33 -1.10
CA ASP A 129 -18.09 9.23 -1.87
C ASP A 129 -17.71 7.89 -1.22
N PRO A 130 -18.67 6.99 -0.92
CA PRO A 130 -18.38 5.68 -0.33
C PRO A 130 -17.43 4.80 -1.16
N ALA A 131 -17.35 5.02 -2.47
CA ALA A 131 -16.46 4.30 -3.36
C ALA A 131 -15.05 4.91 -3.44
N ALA A 132 -14.85 6.12 -2.90
CA ALA A 132 -13.54 6.77 -2.93
C ALA A 132 -12.51 6.03 -2.05
N PHE A 133 -11.30 5.89 -2.55
CA PHE A 133 -10.21 5.32 -1.76
C PHE A 133 -9.84 6.19 -0.56
N GLN A 134 -9.98 7.50 -0.68
CA GLN A 134 -9.90 8.43 0.46
C GLN A 134 -10.88 8.06 1.57
N ASN A 135 -12.14 7.73 1.22
CA ASN A 135 -13.13 7.28 2.20
C ASN A 135 -12.71 5.95 2.83
N ALA A 136 -12.32 4.97 2.02
CA ALA A 136 -11.88 3.67 2.50
C ALA A 136 -10.71 3.78 3.50
N MET A 137 -9.71 4.61 3.21
CA MET A 137 -8.59 4.84 4.13
C MET A 137 -9.00 5.57 5.41
N THR A 138 -9.93 6.50 5.30
CA THR A 138 -10.45 7.21 6.47
C THR A 138 -11.17 6.25 7.40
N GLU A 139 -12.00 5.36 6.87
CA GLU A 139 -12.76 4.38 7.65
C GLU A 139 -11.89 3.23 8.20
N ALA A 140 -10.87 2.78 7.45
CA ALA A 140 -10.08 1.61 7.83
C ALA A 140 -8.86 1.94 8.71
N PHE A 141 -8.27 3.11 8.56
CA PHE A 141 -7.00 3.44 9.23
C PHE A 141 -7.08 4.73 10.05
N TYR A 142 -7.34 5.87 9.42
CA TYR A 142 -7.23 7.16 10.11
C TYR A 142 -8.29 7.35 11.20
N GLY A 143 -9.55 7.06 10.90
CA GLY A 143 -10.66 7.24 11.85
C GLY A 143 -10.56 6.34 13.07
N PRO A 144 -10.37 5.01 12.91
CA PRO A 144 -10.31 4.08 14.04
C PRO A 144 -9.15 4.33 15.02
N LEU A 145 -8.08 5.01 14.59
CA LEU A 145 -6.97 5.38 15.48
C LEU A 145 -7.34 6.47 16.50
N GLY A 146 -8.38 7.28 16.23
CA GLY A 146 -8.81 8.34 17.13
C GLY A 146 -7.70 9.36 17.41
N GLU A 147 -7.37 9.59 18.67
CA GLU A 147 -6.32 10.55 19.07
C GLU A 147 -4.89 10.13 18.66
N LEU A 148 -4.68 8.84 18.38
CA LEU A 148 -3.40 8.32 17.93
C LEU A 148 -3.16 8.51 16.44
N THR A 149 -4.12 9.05 15.71
CA THR A 149 -4.13 9.10 14.24
C THR A 149 -3.04 10.02 13.66
N VAL A 150 -2.77 9.83 12.38
CA VAL A 150 -1.97 10.75 11.56
C VAL A 150 -2.67 12.12 11.51
N PRO A 151 -1.98 13.23 11.74
CA PRO A 151 -2.54 14.58 11.60
C PRO A 151 -3.17 14.81 10.22
N VAL A 152 -4.25 15.59 10.17
CA VAL A 152 -5.01 15.78 8.91
C VAL A 152 -4.16 16.41 7.82
N ASP A 153 -3.31 17.36 8.16
CA ASP A 153 -2.38 18.04 7.26
C ASP A 153 -1.23 17.16 6.74
N GLN A 154 -1.04 15.99 7.36
CA GLN A 154 -0.06 14.99 6.97
C GLN A 154 -0.68 13.83 6.14
N ARG A 155 -1.99 13.88 5.87
CA ARG A 155 -2.69 12.90 5.03
C ARG A 155 -2.76 13.41 3.60
N ASN A 156 -2.05 12.79 2.70
CA ASN A 156 -2.04 13.17 1.30
C ASN A 156 -2.84 12.13 0.50
N PHE A 157 -4.02 12.54 0.03
CA PHE A 157 -4.86 11.71 -0.83
C PHE A 157 -4.52 11.99 -2.29
N ALA A 158 -4.55 10.96 -3.14
CA ALA A 158 -4.15 11.01 -4.54
C ALA A 158 -5.22 11.68 -5.42
N THR A 159 -5.64 12.89 -5.04
CA THR A 159 -6.55 13.69 -5.87
C THR A 159 -5.82 14.28 -7.07
N LYS A 160 -6.59 14.71 -8.08
CA LYS A 160 -6.08 15.39 -9.28
C LYS A 160 -5.11 16.53 -8.93
N GLU A 161 -5.42 17.28 -7.87
CA GLU A 161 -4.64 18.43 -7.43
C GLU A 161 -3.39 18.02 -6.63
N ASN A 162 -3.50 16.98 -5.80
CA ASN A 162 -2.44 16.58 -4.88
C ASN A 162 -1.38 15.68 -5.54
N LEU A 163 -1.80 14.72 -6.36
CA LEU A 163 -0.90 13.71 -6.92
C LEU A 163 0.33 14.31 -7.63
N PRO A 164 0.21 15.37 -8.45
CA PRO A 164 1.36 16.02 -9.08
C PRO A 164 2.37 16.61 -8.08
N THR A 165 1.94 16.90 -6.86
CA THR A 165 2.79 17.51 -5.82
C THR A 165 3.55 16.48 -4.96
N TYR A 166 3.26 15.19 -5.08
CA TYR A 166 3.87 14.14 -4.28
C TYR A 166 5.40 14.10 -4.35
N PRO A 167 6.04 14.15 -5.54
CA PRO A 167 7.50 14.08 -5.62
C PRO A 167 8.19 15.17 -4.81
N GLU A 168 7.69 16.40 -4.90
CA GLU A 168 8.26 17.55 -4.20
C GLU A 168 8.05 17.46 -2.69
N LYS A 169 6.83 17.11 -2.26
CA LYS A 169 6.50 16.92 -0.84
C LYS A 169 7.36 15.83 -0.19
N ILE A 170 7.48 14.68 -0.87
CA ILE A 170 8.29 13.55 -0.38
C ILE A 170 9.77 13.94 -0.31
N ALA A 171 10.29 14.63 -1.32
CA ALA A 171 11.67 15.09 -1.34
C ALA A 171 11.96 16.08 -0.20
N ALA A 172 11.04 17.02 0.06
CA ALA A 172 11.16 17.97 1.16
C ALA A 172 11.18 17.27 2.52
N LEU A 173 10.26 16.33 2.77
CA LEU A 173 10.20 15.55 4.00
C LEU A 173 11.49 14.73 4.23
N LYS A 174 12.01 14.08 3.19
CA LYS A 174 13.29 13.35 3.28
C LYS A 174 14.49 14.26 3.57
N ALA A 175 14.50 15.48 3.02
CA ALA A 175 15.55 16.44 3.28
C ALA A 175 15.53 16.97 4.72
N GLU A 176 14.35 17.16 5.29
CA GLU A 176 14.16 17.55 6.69
C GLU A 176 14.57 16.44 7.66
N ASP A 177 14.18 15.20 7.37
CA ASP A 177 14.51 14.03 8.20
C ASP A 177 16.03 13.83 8.30
N ARG A 178 16.76 13.99 7.20
CA ARG A 178 18.22 13.93 7.19
C ARG A 178 18.91 15.01 8.03
N LYS A 179 18.29 16.16 8.22
CA LYS A 179 18.82 17.25 9.05
C LYS A 179 18.63 16.99 10.54
N SER A 180 17.69 16.13 10.89
CA SER A 180 17.38 15.78 12.29
C SER A 180 18.33 14.73 12.87
N VAL A 181 19.19 14.15 12.04
CA VAL A 181 20.20 13.12 12.40
C VAL A 181 21.59 13.77 12.44
N VAL A 182 21.77 14.76 13.29
CA VAL A 182 23.09 15.36 13.61
C VAL A 182 23.38 15.21 15.10
#